data_80731a4603fd93871b0a74b7c39c2b2c
#
_entry.id   80731a4603fd93871b0a74b7c39c2b2c
#
_cell.length_a   1.000
_cell.length_b   1.000
_cell.length_c   1.000
_cell.angle_alpha   90.00
_cell.angle_beta   90.00
_cell.angle_gamma   90.00
#
_symmetry.space_group_name_H-M   'P 1'
#
loop_
_entity.id
_entity.type
_entity.pdbx_description
1 polymer ?
#
loop_
_entity_poly.entity_id
_entity_poly.type
_entity_poly.pdbx_seq_one_letter_code
_entity_poly.pdbx_strand_id
1 'polypeptide(L)'
;MSKQVFQTDSRQRWSYFKWTLRVILTILSLLGIVFLAMFALEGSPQMPFRHDYRNAVTASSPYTKDNKTAKLYKSFRDFFKEKKMHNNYAKATIKKQRFIGKADSLTQKYFREWDDPRIGVRSAWYVNWDKHAYISLKNNIKHLNMVLPEWFFINPKTDKVEYRIDKQALRLMRRTGIPVLPMLTNNYNSDFHPEAIGRIMRDEKKRMVLINEMVGTCRRYGFAGINLDLEELNIQDNDLLVELLKDFSRVFHANGLYVTQAVAPFNEDYNMQELAKYNDYLFLMAYDEHNIESQPGAVSSQRWVEKATDWAAKNVPNDKIVLGMATYGYDWANGEGGTTVSFDQTMAIAQDADAKVKFDDDTYNVNFSYQNTDDKKVHHVFFTDAATTFNIMRFGAEYHLAGFGLWRLGTEDNRIWRFYGKDMSWESVARMSVAKLMQLNGTDDVNFVGSGEVLQVTTEPHPGDISIR
;
A
#
# COMPACT_ATOMS: atom_id res chain seq x y z
N MET A 1 -20.89 74.75 13.56
CA MET A 1 -20.03 73.58 13.81
C MET A 1 -20.93 72.38 13.82
N SER A 2 -20.79 71.51 12.84
CA SER A 2 -21.56 70.27 12.75
C SER A 2 -21.08 69.29 13.83
N LYS A 3 -21.97 68.93 14.76
CA LYS A 3 -21.69 67.95 15.77
C LYS A 3 -21.36 66.59 15.11
N GLN A 4 -20.20 66.03 15.39
CA GLN A 4 -19.85 64.67 14.92
C GLN A 4 -20.88 63.66 15.48
N VAL A 5 -21.23 62.67 14.67
CA VAL A 5 -22.33 61.70 14.86
C VAL A 5 -22.20 60.92 16.22
N PHE A 6 -21.06 60.99 16.89
CA PHE A 6 -20.78 60.30 18.16
C PHE A 6 -20.71 61.22 19.38
N GLN A 7 -21.00 62.53 19.27
CA GLN A 7 -21.10 63.44 20.41
C GLN A 7 -22.57 63.67 20.77
N THR A 8 -23.03 62.95 21.75
CA THR A 8 -24.31 63.20 22.43
C THR A 8 -24.05 63.60 23.90
N ASP A 9 -24.74 64.61 24.37
CA ASP A 9 -24.64 65.18 25.72
C ASP A 9 -25.10 64.23 26.83
N SER A 10 -25.57 63.01 26.46
CA SER A 10 -25.95 62.01 27.45
C SER A 10 -24.87 60.92 27.58
N ARG A 11 -24.22 60.86 28.73
CA ARG A 11 -23.31 59.76 29.12
C ARG A 11 -23.95 58.36 29.04
N GLN A 12 -25.28 58.30 28.94
CA GLN A 12 -26.04 57.05 28.92
C GLN A 12 -25.77 56.19 27.68
N ARG A 13 -25.75 56.80 26.44
CA ARG A 13 -25.46 56.02 25.24
C ARG A 13 -24.08 55.40 25.21
N TRP A 14 -23.08 56.11 25.74
CA TRP A 14 -21.71 55.58 25.85
C TRP A 14 -21.60 54.51 26.95
N SER A 15 -22.38 54.61 28.01
CA SER A 15 -22.49 53.59 29.01
C SER A 15 -23.13 52.33 28.48
N TYR A 16 -24.25 52.45 27.73
CA TYR A 16 -24.87 51.27 27.06
C TYR A 16 -23.93 50.65 26.06
N PHE A 17 -23.23 51.43 25.23
CA PHE A 17 -22.24 50.86 24.27
C PHE A 17 -21.13 50.11 24.98
N LYS A 18 -20.54 50.65 26.02
CA LYS A 18 -19.52 49.95 26.81
C LYS A 18 -20.07 48.66 27.46
N TRP A 19 -21.29 48.72 27.93
CA TRP A 19 -21.91 47.56 28.57
C TRP A 19 -22.21 46.47 27.52
N THR A 20 -22.79 46.81 26.42
CA THR A 20 -23.03 45.90 25.30
C THR A 20 -21.73 45.29 24.76
N LEU A 21 -20.69 46.09 24.60
CA LEU A 21 -19.37 45.60 24.20
C LEU A 21 -18.77 44.61 25.22
N ARG A 22 -18.91 44.91 26.50
CA ARG A 22 -18.46 43.97 27.55
C ARG A 22 -19.25 42.67 27.52
N VAL A 23 -20.54 42.71 27.32
CA VAL A 23 -21.38 41.51 27.23
C VAL A 23 -20.98 40.69 25.99
N ILE A 24 -20.78 41.33 24.83
CA ILE A 24 -20.32 40.65 23.64
C ILE A 24 -18.95 40.02 23.82
N LEU A 25 -18.00 40.73 24.42
CA LEU A 25 -16.67 40.21 24.70
C LEU A 25 -16.70 39.01 25.70
N THR A 26 -17.57 39.09 26.71
CA THR A 26 -17.77 38.01 27.65
C THR A 26 -18.36 36.76 26.96
N ILE A 27 -19.35 36.95 26.11
CA ILE A 27 -19.96 35.86 25.32
C ILE A 27 -18.90 35.24 24.38
N LEU A 28 -18.13 36.07 23.69
CA LEU A 28 -17.05 35.58 22.80
C LEU A 28 -15.96 34.84 23.60
N SER A 29 -15.61 35.32 24.79
CA SER A 29 -14.66 34.65 25.68
C SER A 29 -15.20 33.31 26.18
N LEU A 30 -16.48 33.23 26.55
CA LEU A 30 -17.13 31.97 26.92
C LEU A 30 -17.22 31.00 25.77
N LEU A 31 -17.57 31.47 24.56
CA LEU A 31 -17.57 30.65 23.34
C LEU A 31 -16.16 30.16 23.02
N GLY A 32 -15.14 31.01 23.19
CA GLY A 32 -13.74 30.64 23.02
C GLY A 32 -13.30 29.55 24.03
N ILE A 33 -13.73 29.69 25.31
CA ILE A 33 -13.46 28.70 26.36
C ILE A 33 -14.18 27.38 26.03
N VAL A 34 -15.46 27.45 25.62
CA VAL A 34 -16.22 26.25 25.20
C VAL A 34 -15.57 25.59 23.98
N PHE A 35 -15.13 26.39 23.00
CA PHE A 35 -14.43 25.89 21.83
C PHE A 35 -13.09 25.24 22.19
N LEU A 36 -12.31 25.88 23.07
CA LEU A 36 -11.07 25.31 23.58
C LEU A 36 -11.32 24.07 24.46
N ALA A 37 -12.40 24.07 25.25
CA ALA A 37 -12.81 22.91 26.03
C ALA A 37 -13.31 21.76 25.13
N MET A 38 -14.03 22.06 24.06
CA MET A 38 -14.37 21.06 23.03
C MET A 38 -13.12 20.51 22.35
N PHE A 39 -12.13 21.35 22.01
CA PHE A 39 -10.84 20.90 21.49
C PHE A 39 -10.00 20.12 22.49
N ALA A 40 -10.12 20.44 23.78
CA ALA A 40 -9.42 19.72 24.85
C ALA A 40 -10.17 18.43 25.29
N LEU A 41 -11.50 18.41 25.11
CA LEU A 41 -12.36 17.24 25.34
C LEU A 41 -12.49 16.36 24.08
N GLU A 42 -12.48 16.95 22.89
CA GLU A 42 -12.10 16.29 21.67
C GLU A 42 -10.56 16.15 21.66
N GLY A 43 -10.04 15.47 22.66
CA GLY A 43 -8.76 14.82 22.48
C GLY A 43 -8.81 14.15 21.13
N SER A 44 -7.76 14.33 20.29
CA SER A 44 -7.57 13.61 19.04
C SER A 44 -8.28 12.27 19.15
N PRO A 45 -9.16 11.89 18.23
CA PRO A 45 -10.01 10.72 18.39
C PRO A 45 -9.11 9.59 18.85
N GLN A 46 -9.19 9.28 20.13
CA GLN A 46 -8.42 8.20 20.68
C GLN A 46 -8.97 7.01 19.96
N MET A 47 -8.17 6.43 19.09
CA MET A 47 -8.57 5.21 18.44
C MET A 47 -9.06 4.28 19.55
N PRO A 48 -10.32 3.85 19.55
CA PRO A 48 -10.94 3.16 20.71
C PRO A 48 -10.19 1.89 21.12
N PHE A 49 -9.37 1.36 20.23
CA PHE A 49 -8.57 0.16 20.42
C PHE A 49 -7.12 0.41 20.90
N ARG A 50 -6.73 1.65 21.20
CA ARG A 50 -5.36 1.99 21.60
C ARG A 50 -4.84 1.16 22.76
N HIS A 51 -5.70 0.89 23.75
CA HIS A 51 -5.34 0.05 24.88
C HIS A 51 -5.17 -1.41 24.51
N ASP A 52 -5.99 -1.92 23.60
CA ASP A 52 -5.93 -3.30 23.17
C ASP A 52 -4.65 -3.57 22.37
N TYR A 53 -4.27 -2.68 21.48
CA TYR A 53 -2.99 -2.75 20.78
C TYR A 53 -1.83 -2.78 21.76
N ARG A 54 -1.80 -1.87 22.73
CA ARG A 54 -0.73 -1.81 23.71
C ARG A 54 -0.63 -3.11 24.50
N ASN A 55 -1.75 -3.64 24.96
CA ASN A 55 -1.78 -4.90 25.69
C ASN A 55 -1.37 -6.08 24.79
N ALA A 56 -1.85 -6.11 23.56
CA ALA A 56 -1.49 -7.11 22.58
C ALA A 56 0.02 -7.10 22.30
N VAL A 57 0.59 -5.94 22.04
CA VAL A 57 2.04 -5.80 21.78
C VAL A 57 2.86 -6.26 22.96
N THR A 58 2.49 -5.84 24.18
CA THR A 58 3.22 -6.24 25.39
C THR A 58 3.15 -7.77 25.61
N ALA A 59 2.00 -8.38 25.31
CA ALA A 59 1.79 -9.81 25.45
C ALA A 59 2.45 -10.63 24.31
N SER A 60 2.49 -10.05 23.12
CA SER A 60 2.87 -10.74 21.87
C SER A 60 4.25 -10.36 21.33
N SER A 61 4.99 -9.53 22.07
CA SER A 61 6.35 -9.14 21.66
C SER A 61 7.15 -10.37 21.22
N PRO A 62 7.64 -10.41 19.98
CA PRO A 62 8.46 -11.52 19.50
C PRO A 62 9.75 -11.72 20.30
N TYR A 63 10.07 -10.74 21.13
CA TYR A 63 11.25 -10.74 22.01
C TYR A 63 10.97 -11.19 23.45
N THR A 64 9.72 -11.50 23.79
CA THR A 64 9.41 -12.09 25.10
C THR A 64 9.58 -13.62 25.07
N LYS A 65 10.26 -14.17 26.08
CA LYS A 65 10.64 -15.59 26.11
C LYS A 65 9.49 -16.59 26.06
N ASP A 66 8.29 -16.18 26.44
CA ASP A 66 7.15 -17.08 26.64
C ASP A 66 6.07 -16.96 25.54
N ASN A 67 6.29 -16.14 24.54
CA ASN A 67 5.34 -15.92 23.46
C ASN A 67 5.55 -16.91 22.32
N LYS A 68 4.47 -17.54 21.83
CA LYS A 68 4.51 -18.43 20.66
C LYS A 68 5.04 -17.72 19.41
N THR A 69 4.65 -16.45 19.23
CA THR A 69 5.11 -15.61 18.13
C THR A 69 6.58 -15.29 18.25
N ALA A 70 7.09 -15.08 19.47
CA ALA A 70 8.52 -14.93 19.72
C ALA A 70 9.34 -16.15 19.30
N LYS A 71 8.76 -17.34 19.38
CA LYS A 71 9.42 -18.55 18.86
C LYS A 71 9.43 -18.61 17.34
N LEU A 72 8.39 -18.06 16.71
CA LEU A 72 8.24 -18.02 15.27
C LEU A 72 9.20 -17.00 14.63
N TYR A 73 9.29 -15.82 15.26
CA TYR A 73 10.16 -14.70 14.88
C TYR A 73 11.34 -14.59 15.83
N LYS A 74 11.83 -15.70 16.34
CA LYS A 74 12.80 -15.84 17.44
C LYS A 74 13.97 -14.90 17.35
N SER A 75 14.21 -14.42 16.19
CA SER A 75 14.96 -13.25 15.84
C SER A 75 14.74 -13.06 14.35
N PHE A 76 14.25 -11.92 13.93
CA PHE A 76 14.29 -11.54 12.52
C PHE A 76 15.70 -11.74 11.97
N ARG A 77 16.72 -11.45 12.78
CA ARG A 77 18.12 -11.64 12.40
C ARG A 77 18.47 -13.09 12.13
N ASP A 78 18.04 -14.04 12.96
CA ASP A 78 18.33 -15.47 12.76
C ASP A 78 17.51 -16.01 11.59
N PHE A 79 16.27 -15.60 11.47
CA PHE A 79 15.42 -15.88 10.31
C PHE A 79 16.08 -15.38 9.02
N PHE A 80 16.55 -14.16 8.97
CA PHE A 80 17.22 -13.60 7.80
C PHE A 80 18.61 -14.16 7.55
N LYS A 81 19.33 -14.60 8.58
CA LYS A 81 20.59 -15.35 8.38
C LYS A 81 20.34 -16.67 7.66
N GLU A 82 19.31 -17.39 8.08
CA GLU A 82 18.89 -18.64 7.45
C GLU A 82 18.45 -18.39 6.01
N LYS A 83 17.66 -17.32 5.78
CA LYS A 83 17.20 -16.90 4.44
C LYS A 83 18.33 -16.38 3.56
N LYS A 84 19.30 -15.62 4.09
CA LYS A 84 20.50 -15.20 3.34
C LYS A 84 21.30 -16.38 2.81
N MET A 85 21.31 -17.51 3.51
CA MET A 85 21.96 -18.71 3.01
C MET A 85 21.26 -19.28 1.77
N HIS A 86 19.92 -19.20 1.70
CA HIS A 86 19.16 -19.62 0.52
C HIS A 86 19.29 -18.64 -0.66
N ASN A 87 19.48 -17.35 -0.41
CA ASN A 87 19.58 -16.31 -1.44
C ASN A 87 20.93 -16.27 -2.17
N ASN A 88 21.93 -17.01 -1.73
CA ASN A 88 23.21 -17.10 -2.44
C ASN A 88 23.10 -17.73 -3.84
N TYR A 89 21.99 -18.40 -4.15
CA TYR A 89 21.69 -18.92 -5.49
C TYR A 89 21.18 -17.87 -6.47
N ALA A 90 20.66 -16.73 -6.00
CA ALA A 90 20.08 -15.68 -6.84
C ALA A 90 21.09 -14.62 -7.31
N LYS A 91 22.37 -14.77 -7.01
CA LYS A 91 23.42 -13.83 -7.47
C LYS A 91 23.87 -14.06 -8.91
N ALA A 92 23.02 -14.57 -9.77
CA ALA A 92 23.23 -14.37 -11.20
C ALA A 92 22.96 -12.89 -11.48
N THR A 93 23.98 -12.10 -11.48
CA THR A 93 23.94 -10.68 -11.89
C THR A 93 23.51 -10.65 -13.34
N ILE A 94 22.20 -10.67 -13.57
CA ILE A 94 21.66 -10.25 -14.86
C ILE A 94 21.97 -8.77 -14.89
N LYS A 95 22.92 -8.38 -15.74
CA LYS A 95 23.16 -6.96 -16.03
C LYS A 95 21.80 -6.37 -16.37
N LYS A 96 21.22 -5.56 -15.47
CA LYS A 96 20.02 -4.78 -15.77
C LYS A 96 20.36 -3.98 -17.02
N GLN A 97 19.79 -4.37 -18.15
CA GLN A 97 19.91 -3.56 -19.34
C GLN A 97 19.14 -2.28 -19.06
N ARG A 98 19.85 -1.21 -18.75
CA ARG A 98 19.27 0.11 -18.55
C ARG A 98 18.71 0.58 -19.88
N PHE A 99 17.44 0.42 -20.08
CA PHE A 99 16.71 1.06 -21.18
C PHE A 99 16.46 2.52 -20.80
N ILE A 100 17.52 3.29 -20.69
CA ILE A 100 17.38 4.73 -20.60
C ILE A 100 17.04 5.22 -22.00
N GLY A 101 15.79 5.05 -22.41
CA GLY A 101 15.22 5.90 -23.43
C GLY A 101 15.44 7.35 -23.01
N LYS A 102 15.33 8.32 -23.90
CA LYS A 102 15.46 9.76 -23.63
C LYS A 102 14.40 10.22 -22.62
N ALA A 103 14.45 9.70 -21.39
CA ALA A 103 13.66 10.19 -20.28
C ALA A 103 14.18 11.58 -19.93
N ASP A 104 13.26 12.50 -19.64
CA ASP A 104 13.66 13.82 -19.17
C ASP A 104 14.39 13.72 -17.82
N SER A 105 15.07 14.80 -17.42
CA SER A 105 15.86 14.83 -16.18
C SER A 105 15.03 14.54 -14.91
N LEU A 106 13.72 14.81 -14.95
CA LEU A 106 12.82 14.56 -13.83
C LEU A 106 12.57 13.07 -13.65
N THR A 107 12.32 12.35 -14.74
CA THR A 107 12.06 10.92 -14.71
C THR A 107 13.35 10.12 -14.41
N GLN A 108 14.52 10.58 -14.86
CA GLN A 108 15.81 9.88 -14.61
C GLN A 108 16.13 9.69 -13.12
N LYS A 109 15.68 10.60 -12.23
CA LYS A 109 15.89 10.43 -10.78
C LYS A 109 15.18 9.18 -10.25
N TYR A 110 13.97 8.92 -10.72
CA TYR A 110 13.17 7.76 -10.28
C TYR A 110 13.79 6.44 -10.73
N PHE A 111 14.31 6.37 -11.95
CA PHE A 111 15.01 5.18 -12.42
C PHE A 111 16.28 4.89 -11.60
N ARG A 112 16.98 5.92 -11.12
CA ARG A 112 18.11 5.74 -10.20
C ARG A 112 17.68 5.23 -8.84
N GLU A 113 16.52 5.67 -8.36
CA GLU A 113 15.94 5.17 -7.10
C GLU A 113 15.58 3.69 -7.18
N TRP A 114 15.08 3.22 -8.34
CA TRP A 114 14.79 1.79 -8.52
C TRP A 114 16.04 0.92 -8.43
N ASP A 115 17.17 1.44 -8.89
CA ASP A 115 18.45 0.73 -8.85
C ASP A 115 19.17 0.86 -7.49
N ASP A 116 18.75 1.75 -6.61
CA ASP A 116 19.32 1.90 -5.26
C ASP A 116 18.73 0.84 -4.32
N PRO A 117 19.52 -0.13 -3.81
CA PRO A 117 19.01 -1.20 -2.96
C PRO A 117 18.41 -0.72 -1.63
N ARG A 118 18.64 0.53 -1.25
CA ARG A 118 18.08 1.15 -0.03
C ARG A 118 16.70 1.74 -0.28
N ILE A 119 16.42 2.15 -1.51
CA ILE A 119 15.14 2.75 -1.90
C ILE A 119 14.31 1.71 -2.65
N GLY A 120 14.81 1.23 -3.80
CA GLY A 120 14.12 0.31 -4.69
C GLY A 120 12.85 0.90 -5.27
N VAL A 121 12.02 0.03 -5.82
CA VAL A 121 10.70 0.40 -6.31
C VAL A 121 9.77 0.74 -5.15
N ARG A 122 9.11 1.88 -5.23
CA ARG A 122 8.06 2.35 -4.31
C ARG A 122 6.84 2.69 -5.15
N SER A 123 6.03 1.70 -5.42
CA SER A 123 4.90 1.81 -6.33
C SER A 123 3.56 1.77 -5.61
N ALA A 124 2.53 2.18 -6.33
CA ALA A 124 1.15 1.94 -5.91
C ALA A 124 0.26 1.80 -7.13
N TRP A 125 -0.75 0.95 -7.03
CA TRP A 125 -1.82 0.87 -8.00
C TRP A 125 -2.83 2.00 -7.80
N TYR A 126 -3.21 2.58 -8.90
CA TYR A 126 -4.20 3.66 -8.97
C TYR A 126 -5.43 3.19 -9.74
N VAL A 127 -6.59 3.31 -9.14
CA VAL A 127 -7.87 3.00 -9.77
C VAL A 127 -8.70 4.27 -9.97
N ASN A 128 -9.41 4.39 -11.09
CA ASN A 128 -10.20 5.59 -11.39
C ASN A 128 -11.69 5.48 -10.99
N TRP A 129 -12.13 4.30 -10.60
CA TRP A 129 -13.48 4.05 -10.10
C TRP A 129 -13.65 4.40 -8.61
N ASP A 130 -12.55 4.63 -7.88
CA ASP A 130 -12.56 5.12 -6.51
C ASP A 130 -11.97 6.54 -6.43
N LYS A 131 -12.81 7.51 -6.07
CA LYS A 131 -12.38 8.91 -5.92
C LYS A 131 -11.30 9.13 -4.86
N HIS A 132 -11.23 8.26 -3.84
CA HIS A 132 -10.23 8.34 -2.78
C HIS A 132 -8.83 8.04 -3.31
N ALA A 133 -8.71 7.20 -4.35
CA ALA A 133 -7.44 6.91 -5.01
C ALA A 133 -6.78 8.18 -5.57
N TYR A 134 -7.55 9.09 -6.19
CA TYR A 134 -7.02 10.36 -6.66
C TYR A 134 -6.58 11.29 -5.52
N ILE A 135 -7.36 11.33 -4.44
CA ILE A 135 -7.03 12.15 -3.26
C ILE A 135 -5.71 11.65 -2.65
N SER A 136 -5.61 10.34 -2.45
CA SER A 136 -4.38 9.71 -1.94
C SER A 136 -3.19 9.98 -2.85
N LEU A 137 -3.33 9.73 -4.16
CA LEU A 137 -2.27 10.00 -5.14
C LEU A 137 -1.80 11.46 -5.06
N LYS A 138 -2.73 12.42 -5.05
CA LYS A 138 -2.41 13.85 -4.99
C LYS A 138 -1.60 14.22 -3.76
N ASN A 139 -1.95 13.67 -2.62
CA ASN A 139 -1.31 14.00 -1.34
C ASN A 139 0.05 13.29 -1.18
N ASN A 140 0.19 12.09 -1.75
CA ASN A 140 1.27 11.18 -1.41
C ASN A 140 2.20 10.82 -2.57
N ILE A 141 1.98 11.34 -3.79
CA ILE A 141 2.79 11.02 -4.98
C ILE A 141 4.30 11.22 -4.77
N LYS A 142 4.69 12.12 -3.88
CA LYS A 142 6.10 12.39 -3.52
C LYS A 142 6.80 11.21 -2.81
N HIS A 143 6.04 10.27 -2.27
CA HIS A 143 6.53 9.06 -1.58
C HIS A 143 6.64 7.87 -2.54
N LEU A 144 6.19 8.05 -3.78
CA LEU A 144 6.21 7.05 -4.83
C LEU A 144 7.31 7.36 -5.85
N ASN A 145 7.81 6.34 -6.52
CA ASN A 145 8.69 6.45 -7.67
C ASN A 145 8.19 5.65 -8.89
N MET A 146 7.00 5.05 -8.78
CA MET A 146 6.29 4.38 -9.87
C MET A 146 4.78 4.41 -9.57
N VAL A 147 3.94 4.56 -10.59
CA VAL A 147 2.49 4.41 -10.46
C VAL A 147 1.96 3.44 -11.51
N LEU A 148 1.10 2.54 -11.07
CA LEU A 148 0.49 1.47 -11.87
C LEU A 148 -1.02 1.72 -11.99
N PRO A 149 -1.47 2.56 -12.94
CA PRO A 149 -2.90 2.83 -13.07
C PRO A 149 -3.64 1.74 -13.84
N GLU A 150 -4.79 1.31 -13.33
CA GLU A 150 -5.71 0.36 -13.93
C GLU A 150 -6.49 1.02 -15.07
N TRP A 151 -5.88 1.14 -16.24
CA TRP A 151 -6.44 1.92 -17.35
C TRP A 151 -6.68 1.15 -18.64
N PHE A 152 -6.13 -0.05 -18.81
CA PHE A 152 -6.24 -0.82 -20.05
C PHE A 152 -6.93 -2.15 -19.77
N PHE A 153 -8.05 -2.37 -20.44
CA PHE A 153 -8.93 -3.52 -20.23
C PHE A 153 -9.11 -4.29 -21.54
N ILE A 154 -8.87 -5.59 -21.53
CA ILE A 154 -9.15 -6.44 -22.69
C ILE A 154 -10.65 -6.71 -22.74
N ASN A 155 -11.32 -6.19 -23.76
CA ASN A 155 -12.73 -6.45 -23.96
C ASN A 155 -12.95 -7.90 -24.45
N PRO A 156 -13.66 -8.76 -23.69
CA PRO A 156 -13.77 -10.19 -23.99
C PRO A 156 -14.57 -10.51 -25.25
N LYS A 157 -15.37 -9.56 -25.75
CA LYS A 157 -16.18 -9.74 -26.96
C LYS A 157 -15.42 -9.41 -28.25
N THR A 158 -14.45 -8.50 -28.16
CA THR A 158 -13.78 -7.94 -29.33
C THR A 158 -12.30 -8.24 -29.39
N ASP A 159 -11.70 -8.78 -28.32
CA ASP A 159 -10.25 -8.97 -28.14
C ASP A 159 -9.44 -7.65 -28.27
N LYS A 160 -10.08 -6.50 -28.12
CA LYS A 160 -9.46 -5.17 -28.21
C LYS A 160 -9.28 -4.55 -26.86
N VAL A 161 -8.32 -3.62 -26.76
CA VAL A 161 -8.09 -2.87 -25.53
C VAL A 161 -9.06 -1.68 -25.43
N GLU A 162 -9.73 -1.58 -24.29
CA GLU A 162 -10.47 -0.41 -23.88
C GLU A 162 -9.64 0.45 -22.93
N TYR A 163 -9.65 1.76 -23.17
CA TYR A 163 -8.84 2.72 -22.44
C TYR A 163 -9.70 3.55 -21.49
N ARG A 164 -9.43 3.45 -20.21
CA ARG A 164 -10.11 4.22 -19.15
C ARG A 164 -9.15 5.20 -18.47
N ILE A 165 -8.44 6.00 -19.29
CA ILE A 165 -7.38 6.89 -18.79
C ILE A 165 -7.99 8.07 -18.03
N ASP A 166 -7.66 8.20 -16.74
CA ASP A 166 -7.97 9.40 -15.96
C ASP A 166 -7.04 10.55 -16.34
N LYS A 167 -7.60 11.52 -17.06
CA LYS A 167 -6.86 12.71 -17.53
C LYS A 167 -6.37 13.60 -16.38
N GLN A 168 -7.06 13.61 -15.24
CA GLN A 168 -6.69 14.42 -14.07
C GLN A 168 -5.47 13.81 -13.38
N ALA A 169 -5.51 12.52 -13.10
CA ALA A 169 -4.40 11.79 -12.54
C ALA A 169 -3.18 11.82 -13.47
N LEU A 170 -3.38 11.61 -14.77
CA LEU A 170 -2.30 11.67 -15.76
C LEU A 170 -1.61 13.06 -15.78
N ARG A 171 -2.37 14.15 -15.69
CA ARG A 171 -1.76 15.50 -15.61
C ARG A 171 -0.92 15.69 -14.35
N LEU A 172 -1.36 15.13 -13.22
CA LEU A 172 -0.60 15.16 -11.97
C LEU A 172 0.71 14.36 -12.11
N MET A 173 0.64 13.12 -12.58
CA MET A 173 1.79 12.25 -12.80
C MET A 173 2.82 12.89 -13.75
N ARG A 174 2.36 13.46 -14.85
CA ARG A 174 3.24 14.18 -15.80
C ARG A 174 3.96 15.37 -15.19
N ARG A 175 3.29 16.14 -14.33
CA ARG A 175 3.90 17.30 -13.65
C ARG A 175 5.02 16.90 -12.70
N THR A 176 4.94 15.74 -12.10
CA THR A 176 5.98 15.21 -11.20
C THR A 176 7.08 14.46 -11.95
N GLY A 177 6.86 14.08 -13.21
CA GLY A 177 7.75 13.24 -13.98
C GLY A 177 7.83 11.80 -13.49
N ILE A 178 6.90 11.36 -12.61
CA ILE A 178 6.89 9.99 -12.08
C ILE A 178 6.64 8.99 -13.22
N PRO A 179 7.42 7.90 -13.29
CA PRO A 179 7.16 6.82 -14.24
C PRO A 179 5.77 6.21 -14.04
N VAL A 180 5.03 6.08 -15.14
CA VAL A 180 3.69 5.50 -15.18
C VAL A 180 3.74 4.24 -16.03
N LEU A 181 3.33 3.12 -15.46
CA LEU A 181 3.20 1.84 -16.14
C LEU A 181 1.72 1.39 -16.03
N PRO A 182 0.87 1.79 -16.99
CA PRO A 182 -0.53 1.40 -16.95
C PRO A 182 -0.69 -0.11 -16.91
N MET A 183 -1.65 -0.57 -16.10
CA MET A 183 -2.01 -1.97 -15.99
C MET A 183 -2.88 -2.36 -17.20
N LEU A 184 -2.50 -3.43 -17.89
CA LEU A 184 -3.30 -4.13 -18.87
C LEU A 184 -3.83 -5.40 -18.21
N THR A 185 -5.13 -5.48 -18.07
CA THR A 185 -5.79 -6.60 -17.39
C THR A 185 -6.78 -7.32 -18.30
N ASN A 186 -6.98 -8.62 -18.05
CA ASN A 186 -8.09 -9.40 -18.61
C ASN A 186 -9.33 -9.35 -17.70
N ASN A 187 -9.31 -8.58 -16.62
CA ASN A 187 -10.52 -8.22 -15.87
C ASN A 187 -11.38 -7.27 -16.70
N TYR A 188 -12.66 -7.59 -16.83
CA TYR A 188 -13.61 -6.74 -17.54
C TYR A 188 -14.97 -6.78 -16.84
N ASN A 189 -15.43 -5.63 -16.35
CA ASN A 189 -16.66 -5.50 -15.54
C ASN A 189 -16.67 -6.39 -14.28
N SER A 190 -15.57 -6.43 -13.57
CA SER A 190 -15.35 -7.17 -12.31
C SER A 190 -15.19 -8.68 -12.44
N ASP A 191 -15.11 -9.21 -13.67
CA ASP A 191 -14.83 -10.62 -13.93
C ASP A 191 -13.53 -10.78 -14.74
N PHE A 192 -12.75 -11.82 -14.46
CA PHE A 192 -11.61 -12.19 -15.30
C PHE A 192 -12.06 -13.02 -16.48
N HIS A 193 -11.44 -12.78 -17.63
CA HIS A 193 -11.77 -13.39 -18.90
C HIS A 193 -10.56 -14.09 -19.54
N PRO A 194 -10.16 -15.27 -19.03
CA PRO A 194 -9.00 -16.01 -19.55
C PRO A 194 -9.16 -16.41 -21.02
N GLU A 195 -10.37 -16.64 -21.48
CA GLU A 195 -10.66 -17.01 -22.86
C GLU A 195 -10.29 -15.90 -23.86
N ALA A 196 -10.45 -14.63 -23.46
CA ALA A 196 -10.13 -13.49 -24.33
C ALA A 196 -8.61 -13.38 -24.53
N ILE A 197 -7.85 -13.40 -23.43
CA ILE A 197 -6.39 -13.36 -23.52
C ILE A 197 -5.86 -14.65 -24.14
N GLY A 198 -6.47 -15.81 -23.90
CA GLY A 198 -6.13 -17.08 -24.54
C GLY A 198 -6.25 -17.04 -26.07
N ARG A 199 -7.30 -16.39 -26.61
CA ARG A 199 -7.43 -16.17 -28.08
C ARG A 199 -6.33 -15.27 -28.63
N ILE A 200 -5.86 -14.30 -27.85
CA ILE A 200 -4.75 -13.42 -28.24
C ILE A 200 -3.43 -14.20 -28.18
N MET A 201 -3.20 -14.93 -27.10
CA MET A 201 -1.95 -15.68 -26.89
C MET A 201 -1.70 -16.75 -27.97
N ARG A 202 -2.75 -17.42 -28.42
CA ARG A 202 -2.64 -18.47 -29.45
C ARG A 202 -2.41 -17.95 -30.88
N ASP A 203 -2.62 -16.66 -31.15
CA ASP A 203 -2.51 -16.05 -32.47
C ASP A 203 -1.39 -15.02 -32.49
N GLU A 204 -0.26 -15.32 -33.13
CA GLU A 204 0.89 -14.43 -33.24
C GLU A 204 0.53 -13.05 -33.80
N LYS A 205 -0.37 -13.00 -34.81
CA LYS A 205 -0.79 -11.74 -35.42
C LYS A 205 -1.57 -10.88 -34.40
N LYS A 206 -2.47 -11.50 -33.65
CA LYS A 206 -3.20 -10.80 -32.57
C LYS A 206 -2.26 -10.32 -31.47
N ARG A 207 -1.30 -11.15 -31.03
CA ARG A 207 -0.27 -10.74 -30.07
C ARG A 207 0.49 -9.50 -30.56
N MET A 208 0.96 -9.55 -31.81
CA MET A 208 1.72 -8.43 -32.38
C MET A 208 0.88 -7.17 -32.58
N VAL A 209 -0.41 -7.29 -32.90
CA VAL A 209 -1.34 -6.15 -32.97
C VAL A 209 -1.47 -5.51 -31.58
N LEU A 210 -1.76 -6.31 -30.55
CA LEU A 210 -1.85 -5.84 -29.15
C LEU A 210 -0.56 -5.14 -28.72
N ILE A 211 0.58 -5.77 -28.89
CA ILE A 211 1.87 -5.25 -28.44
C ILE A 211 2.22 -3.92 -29.12
N ASN A 212 2.04 -3.83 -30.43
CA ASN A 212 2.31 -2.60 -31.17
C ASN A 212 1.34 -1.47 -30.80
N GLU A 213 0.08 -1.79 -30.52
CA GLU A 213 -0.91 -0.84 -30.01
C GLU A 213 -0.48 -0.29 -28.63
N MET A 214 -0.01 -1.16 -27.73
CA MET A 214 0.49 -0.75 -26.40
C MET A 214 1.73 0.13 -26.50
N VAL A 215 2.70 -0.22 -27.35
CA VAL A 215 3.89 0.62 -27.61
C VAL A 215 3.48 1.99 -28.16
N GLY A 216 2.58 2.01 -29.14
CA GLY A 216 2.06 3.27 -29.70
C GLY A 216 1.37 4.14 -28.64
N THR A 217 0.62 3.50 -27.76
CA THR A 217 -0.06 4.17 -26.64
C THR A 217 0.94 4.69 -25.60
N CYS A 218 1.92 3.89 -25.19
CA CYS A 218 2.97 4.32 -24.27
C CYS A 218 3.73 5.53 -24.83
N ARG A 219 4.11 5.53 -26.09
CA ARG A 219 4.78 6.66 -26.74
C ARG A 219 3.90 7.91 -26.80
N ARG A 220 2.63 7.76 -27.14
CA ARG A 220 1.65 8.87 -27.22
C ARG A 220 1.45 9.57 -25.89
N TYR A 221 1.37 8.81 -24.82
CA TYR A 221 1.09 9.33 -23.49
C TYR A 221 2.35 9.54 -22.63
N GLY A 222 3.53 9.13 -23.09
CA GLY A 222 4.80 9.25 -22.36
C GLY A 222 4.84 8.29 -21.16
N PHE A 223 4.25 7.09 -21.30
CA PHE A 223 4.34 6.06 -20.27
C PHE A 223 5.72 5.40 -20.31
N ALA A 224 6.20 4.98 -19.13
CA ALA A 224 7.51 4.35 -19.00
C ALA A 224 7.52 2.86 -19.40
N GLY A 225 6.34 2.25 -19.48
CA GLY A 225 6.18 0.85 -19.81
C GLY A 225 4.76 0.38 -19.55
N ILE A 226 4.61 -0.91 -19.25
CA ILE A 226 3.34 -1.56 -18.98
C ILE A 226 3.45 -2.49 -17.76
N ASN A 227 2.36 -2.65 -17.02
CA ASN A 227 2.18 -3.72 -16.04
C ASN A 227 1.09 -4.67 -16.56
N LEU A 228 1.42 -5.94 -16.72
CA LEU A 228 0.47 -6.96 -17.15
C LEU A 228 -0.16 -7.61 -15.93
N ASP A 229 -1.48 -7.64 -15.90
CA ASP A 229 -2.29 -8.23 -14.84
C ASP A 229 -3.25 -9.23 -15.47
N LEU A 230 -2.75 -10.44 -15.71
CA LEU A 230 -3.45 -11.50 -16.42
C LEU A 230 -3.71 -12.64 -15.45
N GLU A 231 -4.94 -12.74 -14.98
CA GLU A 231 -5.31 -13.67 -13.92
C GLU A 231 -6.33 -14.73 -14.41
N GLU A 232 -6.56 -15.73 -13.55
CA GLU A 232 -7.43 -16.87 -13.77
C GLU A 232 -7.11 -17.65 -15.07
N LEU A 233 -5.82 -17.67 -15.43
CA LEU A 233 -5.35 -18.38 -16.60
C LEU A 233 -5.41 -19.90 -16.37
N ASN A 234 -5.40 -20.66 -17.45
CA ASN A 234 -5.29 -22.09 -17.36
C ASN A 234 -3.80 -22.50 -17.38
N ILE A 235 -3.39 -23.40 -16.50
CA ILE A 235 -2.02 -23.96 -16.46
C ILE A 235 -1.56 -24.48 -17.82
N GLN A 236 -2.47 -24.96 -18.67
CA GLN A 236 -2.17 -25.38 -20.04
C GLN A 236 -1.71 -24.23 -20.95
N ASP A 237 -2.02 -22.98 -20.58
CA ASP A 237 -1.63 -21.79 -21.32
C ASP A 237 -0.28 -21.19 -20.86
N ASN A 238 0.42 -21.84 -19.94
CA ASN A 238 1.67 -21.39 -19.35
C ASN A 238 2.74 -21.05 -20.39
N ASP A 239 2.96 -21.92 -21.37
CA ASP A 239 3.92 -21.68 -22.45
C ASP A 239 3.47 -20.52 -23.35
N LEU A 240 2.18 -20.37 -23.59
CA LEU A 240 1.61 -19.27 -24.37
C LEU A 240 1.80 -17.92 -23.65
N LEU A 241 1.66 -17.91 -22.34
CA LEU A 241 1.95 -16.71 -21.53
C LEU A 241 3.44 -16.34 -21.63
N VAL A 242 4.34 -17.30 -21.54
CA VAL A 242 5.79 -17.08 -21.72
C VAL A 242 6.10 -16.50 -23.10
N GLU A 243 5.51 -17.05 -24.17
CA GLU A 243 5.68 -16.52 -25.53
C GLU A 243 5.14 -15.08 -25.67
N LEU A 244 3.99 -14.80 -25.05
CA LEU A 244 3.43 -13.44 -25.00
C LEU A 244 4.43 -12.47 -24.33
N LEU A 245 4.96 -12.82 -23.16
CA LEU A 245 5.92 -12.00 -22.42
C LEU A 245 7.24 -11.82 -23.17
N LYS A 246 7.70 -12.84 -23.85
CA LYS A 246 8.88 -12.77 -24.73
C LYS A 246 8.69 -11.77 -25.86
N ASP A 247 7.52 -11.78 -26.50
CA ASP A 247 7.19 -10.82 -27.55
C ASP A 247 7.05 -9.39 -26.98
N PHE A 248 6.36 -9.22 -25.83
CA PHE A 248 6.30 -7.94 -25.14
C PHE A 248 7.69 -7.41 -24.81
N SER A 249 8.52 -8.22 -24.14
CA SER A 249 9.88 -7.85 -23.76
C SER A 249 10.70 -7.39 -24.97
N ARG A 250 10.71 -8.19 -26.04
CA ARG A 250 11.46 -7.88 -27.26
C ARG A 250 11.06 -6.54 -27.87
N VAL A 251 9.75 -6.28 -27.98
CA VAL A 251 9.26 -5.07 -28.66
C VAL A 251 9.33 -3.85 -27.75
N PHE A 252 8.95 -3.99 -26.48
CA PHE A 252 8.99 -2.90 -25.49
C PHE A 252 10.43 -2.45 -25.24
N HIS A 253 11.35 -3.38 -24.99
CA HIS A 253 12.76 -3.04 -24.76
C HIS A 253 13.40 -2.38 -25.98
N ALA A 254 13.08 -2.82 -27.21
CA ALA A 254 13.53 -2.14 -28.41
C ALA A 254 13.01 -0.69 -28.51
N ASN A 255 11.98 -0.33 -27.75
CA ASN A 255 11.41 1.00 -27.69
C ASN A 255 11.76 1.76 -26.38
N GLY A 256 12.66 1.21 -25.53
CA GLY A 256 13.06 1.81 -24.28
C GLY A 256 11.95 1.81 -23.22
N LEU A 257 11.04 0.84 -23.28
CA LEU A 257 9.90 0.70 -22.37
C LEU A 257 10.06 -0.52 -21.48
N TYR A 258 9.60 -0.41 -20.24
CA TYR A 258 9.61 -1.49 -19.25
C TYR A 258 8.41 -2.45 -19.46
N VAL A 259 8.64 -3.71 -19.13
CA VAL A 259 7.59 -4.74 -19.04
C VAL A 259 7.60 -5.32 -17.64
N THR A 260 6.48 -5.23 -16.95
CA THR A 260 6.29 -5.78 -15.61
C THR A 260 4.99 -6.59 -15.58
N GLN A 261 4.89 -7.49 -14.63
CA GLN A 261 3.70 -8.36 -14.50
C GLN A 261 3.32 -8.53 -13.03
N ALA A 262 2.02 -8.47 -12.73
CA ALA A 262 1.46 -8.92 -11.47
C ALA A 262 1.27 -10.44 -11.50
N VAL A 263 1.58 -11.12 -10.40
CA VAL A 263 1.50 -12.57 -10.27
C VAL A 263 0.98 -12.97 -8.90
N ALA A 264 -0.01 -13.86 -8.85
CA ALA A 264 -0.52 -14.43 -7.63
C ALA A 264 0.47 -15.46 -7.07
N PRO A 265 0.70 -15.50 -5.74
CA PRO A 265 1.55 -16.51 -5.14
C PRO A 265 0.91 -17.90 -5.21
N PHE A 266 1.75 -18.93 -5.25
CA PHE A 266 1.35 -20.34 -5.27
C PHE A 266 0.47 -20.74 -6.47
N ASN A 267 0.39 -19.90 -7.48
CA ASN A 267 -0.39 -20.17 -8.68
C ASN A 267 0.48 -20.84 -9.75
N GLU A 268 0.08 -22.05 -10.15
CA GLU A 268 0.77 -22.86 -11.16
C GLU A 268 0.54 -22.36 -12.60
N ASP A 269 -0.36 -21.41 -12.81
CA ASP A 269 -0.55 -20.74 -14.11
C ASP A 269 0.69 -19.92 -14.52
N TYR A 270 1.56 -19.61 -13.57
CA TYR A 270 2.77 -18.83 -13.83
C TYR A 270 4.04 -19.68 -13.78
N ASN A 271 4.67 -19.88 -14.91
CA ASN A 271 6.04 -20.36 -14.95
C ASN A 271 6.99 -19.24 -14.54
N MET A 272 7.12 -19.03 -13.22
CA MET A 272 7.86 -17.92 -12.63
C MET A 272 9.29 -17.82 -13.12
N GLN A 273 9.96 -18.96 -13.32
CA GLN A 273 11.36 -19.00 -13.77
C GLN A 273 11.50 -18.48 -15.20
N GLU A 274 10.59 -18.85 -16.09
CA GLU A 274 10.60 -18.37 -17.48
C GLU A 274 10.12 -16.91 -17.56
N LEU A 275 9.04 -16.56 -16.86
CA LEU A 275 8.51 -15.19 -16.83
C LEU A 275 9.54 -14.18 -16.32
N ALA A 276 10.36 -14.55 -15.34
CA ALA A 276 11.43 -13.69 -14.81
C ALA A 276 12.48 -13.28 -15.85
N LYS A 277 12.62 -14.04 -16.94
CA LYS A 277 13.56 -13.71 -18.02
C LYS A 277 13.09 -12.52 -18.85
N TYR A 278 11.78 -12.36 -18.99
CA TYR A 278 11.16 -11.41 -19.91
C TYR A 278 10.53 -10.20 -19.20
N ASN A 279 10.40 -10.25 -17.87
CA ASN A 279 9.94 -9.14 -17.04
C ASN A 279 11.09 -8.37 -16.42
N ASP A 280 10.99 -7.03 -16.38
CA ASP A 280 11.89 -6.19 -15.61
C ASP A 280 11.63 -6.37 -14.11
N TYR A 281 10.34 -6.39 -13.71
CA TYR A 281 9.89 -6.72 -12.36
C TYR A 281 8.67 -7.62 -12.40
N LEU A 282 8.58 -8.52 -11.43
CA LEU A 282 7.41 -9.30 -11.10
C LEU A 282 6.81 -8.77 -9.79
N PHE A 283 5.58 -8.30 -9.85
CA PHE A 283 4.82 -7.83 -8.72
C PHE A 283 4.11 -9.01 -8.07
N LEU A 284 4.65 -9.50 -6.97
CA LEU A 284 4.06 -10.60 -6.21
C LEU A 284 2.87 -10.05 -5.41
N MET A 285 1.67 -10.46 -5.75
CA MET A 285 0.42 -10.08 -5.07
C MET A 285 0.29 -10.83 -3.74
N ALA A 286 1.07 -10.41 -2.73
CA ALA A 286 1.13 -11.08 -1.44
C ALA A 286 -0.01 -10.61 -0.51
N TYR A 287 -1.24 -10.73 -0.99
CA TYR A 287 -2.48 -10.39 -0.32
C TYR A 287 -3.61 -11.33 -0.76
N ASP A 288 -4.78 -11.16 -0.17
CA ASP A 288 -5.95 -12.03 -0.36
C ASP A 288 -5.71 -13.49 0.07
N GLU A 289 -4.91 -13.67 1.15
CA GLU A 289 -4.85 -14.96 1.87
C GLU A 289 -6.24 -15.41 2.27
N HIS A 290 -7.05 -14.47 2.75
CA HIS A 290 -8.49 -14.57 2.87
C HIS A 290 -9.12 -13.40 2.09
N ASN A 291 -10.13 -13.69 1.29
CA ASN A 291 -10.79 -12.75 0.40
C ASN A 291 -12.33 -12.75 0.60
N ILE A 292 -13.05 -12.00 -0.23
CA ILE A 292 -14.50 -11.85 -0.12
C ILE A 292 -15.27 -13.18 -0.19
N GLU A 293 -14.72 -14.19 -0.83
CA GLU A 293 -15.38 -15.50 -1.02
C GLU A 293 -14.97 -16.52 0.04
N SER A 294 -13.91 -16.24 0.80
CA SER A 294 -13.39 -17.15 1.80
C SER A 294 -14.05 -16.99 3.17
N GLN A 295 -13.73 -17.88 4.11
CA GLN A 295 -14.01 -17.64 5.51
C GLN A 295 -13.23 -16.43 6.04
N PRO A 296 -13.76 -15.73 7.08
CA PRO A 296 -13.07 -14.60 7.70
C PRO A 296 -11.65 -14.96 8.15
N GLY A 297 -10.71 -14.09 7.85
CA GLY A 297 -9.30 -14.26 8.21
C GLY A 297 -8.42 -13.10 7.77
N ALA A 298 -7.14 -13.18 8.08
CA ALA A 298 -6.17 -12.15 7.72
C ALA A 298 -6.08 -11.96 6.20
N VAL A 299 -6.07 -10.72 5.74
CA VAL A 299 -5.90 -10.38 4.32
C VAL A 299 -4.51 -10.78 3.83
N SER A 300 -3.51 -10.60 4.69
CA SER A 300 -2.11 -10.96 4.43
C SER A 300 -1.37 -11.16 5.74
N SER A 301 -1.45 -12.38 6.29
CA SER A 301 -0.69 -12.68 7.50
C SER A 301 0.81 -12.65 7.21
N GLN A 302 1.59 -12.19 8.18
CA GLN A 302 3.05 -12.12 8.05
C GLN A 302 3.65 -13.45 7.59
N ARG A 303 3.22 -14.54 8.21
CA ARG A 303 3.70 -15.90 7.86
C ARG A 303 3.35 -16.30 6.42
N TRP A 304 2.17 -15.94 5.97
CA TRP A 304 1.76 -16.25 4.60
C TRP A 304 2.55 -15.42 3.58
N VAL A 305 2.74 -14.11 3.85
CA VAL A 305 3.58 -13.24 3.02
C VAL A 305 5.01 -13.76 2.94
N GLU A 306 5.57 -14.25 4.06
CA GLU A 306 6.90 -14.88 4.07
C GLU A 306 6.95 -16.11 3.19
N LYS A 307 5.95 -17.01 3.29
CA LYS A 307 5.86 -18.21 2.44
C LYS A 307 5.72 -17.85 0.96
N ALA A 308 4.89 -16.84 0.64
CA ALA A 308 4.71 -16.36 -0.72
C ALA A 308 6.01 -15.80 -1.30
N THR A 309 6.73 -15.02 -0.50
CA THR A 309 8.04 -14.48 -0.89
C THR A 309 9.09 -15.58 -1.07
N ASP A 310 9.11 -16.56 -0.19
CA ASP A 310 10.00 -17.72 -0.32
C ASP A 310 9.73 -18.52 -1.60
N TRP A 311 8.45 -18.72 -1.89
CA TRP A 311 8.04 -19.42 -3.11
C TRP A 311 8.49 -18.67 -4.36
N ALA A 312 8.29 -17.35 -4.40
CA ALA A 312 8.74 -16.53 -5.52
C ALA A 312 10.28 -16.51 -5.65
N ALA A 313 10.98 -16.30 -4.53
CA ALA A 313 12.45 -16.20 -4.50
C ALA A 313 13.19 -17.49 -4.87
N LYS A 314 12.52 -18.64 -4.86
CA LYS A 314 13.08 -19.91 -5.38
C LYS A 314 13.25 -19.90 -6.90
N ASN A 315 12.40 -19.14 -7.58
CA ASN A 315 12.28 -19.17 -9.04
C ASN A 315 12.68 -17.84 -9.71
N VAL A 316 12.67 -16.74 -8.94
CA VAL A 316 12.89 -15.38 -9.44
C VAL A 316 14.03 -14.74 -8.66
N PRO A 317 14.98 -14.05 -9.31
CA PRO A 317 15.96 -13.24 -8.61
C PRO A 317 15.27 -12.19 -7.73
N ASN A 318 15.73 -12.04 -6.49
CA ASN A 318 15.10 -11.17 -5.50
C ASN A 318 15.03 -9.70 -5.96
N ASP A 319 16.03 -9.25 -6.70
CA ASP A 319 16.10 -7.90 -7.27
C ASP A 319 15.13 -7.67 -8.45
N LYS A 320 14.32 -8.68 -8.80
CA LYS A 320 13.19 -8.58 -9.74
C LYS A 320 11.82 -8.71 -9.08
N ILE A 321 11.76 -9.06 -7.80
CA ILE A 321 10.51 -9.22 -7.07
C ILE A 321 10.14 -7.89 -6.42
N VAL A 322 8.98 -7.35 -6.77
CA VAL A 322 8.33 -6.26 -6.04
C VAL A 322 7.21 -6.85 -5.20
N LEU A 323 7.26 -6.67 -3.89
CA LEU A 323 6.28 -7.23 -2.97
C LEU A 323 5.03 -6.35 -2.95
N GLY A 324 3.93 -6.88 -3.47
CA GLY A 324 2.61 -6.27 -3.40
C GLY A 324 2.02 -6.43 -2.00
N MET A 325 1.48 -5.36 -1.44
CA MET A 325 0.94 -5.31 -0.09
C MET A 325 -0.49 -4.79 -0.13
N ALA A 326 -1.39 -5.45 0.62
CA ALA A 326 -2.75 -4.95 0.83
C ALA A 326 -2.75 -3.66 1.65
N THR A 327 -3.67 -2.76 1.33
CA THR A 327 -3.92 -1.53 2.10
C THR A 327 -5.38 -1.42 2.55
N TYR A 328 -6.08 -2.54 2.61
CA TYR A 328 -7.53 -2.64 2.85
C TYR A 328 -7.83 -3.78 3.81
N GLY A 329 -9.10 -3.98 4.07
CA GLY A 329 -9.63 -5.09 4.82
C GLY A 329 -10.90 -5.64 4.20
N TYR A 330 -11.43 -6.65 4.85
CA TYR A 330 -12.75 -7.20 4.55
C TYR A 330 -13.61 -7.24 5.81
N ASP A 331 -14.89 -7.03 5.61
CA ASP A 331 -15.95 -7.18 6.61
C ASP A 331 -16.86 -8.33 6.17
N TRP A 332 -16.89 -9.42 6.92
CA TRP A 332 -17.72 -10.59 6.65
C TRP A 332 -18.88 -10.67 7.63
N ALA A 333 -20.10 -10.65 7.11
CA ALA A 333 -21.27 -11.06 7.87
C ALA A 333 -21.32 -12.59 8.03
N ASN A 334 -21.70 -13.09 9.20
CA ASN A 334 -21.83 -14.53 9.41
C ASN A 334 -22.76 -15.18 8.37
N GLY A 335 -22.21 -16.14 7.62
CA GLY A 335 -22.92 -16.91 6.60
C GLY A 335 -23.01 -16.24 5.21
N GLU A 336 -22.30 -15.13 4.99
CA GLU A 336 -22.23 -14.41 3.72
C GLU A 336 -20.79 -14.13 3.33
N GLY A 337 -20.55 -13.73 2.08
CA GLY A 337 -19.25 -13.28 1.60
C GLY A 337 -18.81 -11.97 2.25
N GLY A 338 -17.54 -11.64 2.09
CA GLY A 338 -16.96 -10.41 2.63
C GLY A 338 -17.28 -9.18 1.76
N THR A 339 -17.14 -8.01 2.35
CA THR A 339 -17.16 -6.72 1.66
C THR A 339 -15.85 -6.00 1.87
N THR A 340 -15.25 -5.45 0.81
CA THR A 340 -14.01 -4.70 0.93
C THR A 340 -14.22 -3.40 1.71
N VAL A 341 -13.35 -3.12 2.68
CA VAL A 341 -13.36 -1.90 3.48
C VAL A 341 -11.99 -1.22 3.46
N SER A 342 -11.99 0.11 3.38
CA SER A 342 -10.77 0.90 3.58
C SER A 342 -10.42 1.00 5.06
N PHE A 343 -9.20 1.43 5.37
CA PHE A 343 -8.78 1.68 6.74
C PHE A 343 -9.73 2.67 7.45
N ASP A 344 -10.07 3.79 6.79
CA ASP A 344 -10.96 4.80 7.36
C ASP A 344 -12.38 4.25 7.61
N GLN A 345 -12.91 3.45 6.69
CA GLN A 345 -14.21 2.77 6.89
C GLN A 345 -14.15 1.79 8.05
N THR A 346 -13.08 1.02 8.14
CA THR A 346 -12.85 0.07 9.24
C THR A 346 -12.85 0.78 10.60
N MET A 347 -12.17 1.93 10.68
CA MET A 347 -12.13 2.71 11.92
C MET A 347 -13.50 3.30 12.27
N ALA A 348 -14.25 3.77 11.28
CA ALA A 348 -15.62 4.26 11.50
C ALA A 348 -16.53 3.15 12.02
N ILE A 349 -16.50 1.96 11.40
CA ILE A 349 -17.27 0.80 11.84
C ILE A 349 -16.92 0.42 13.29
N ALA A 350 -15.61 0.34 13.60
CA ALA A 350 -15.16 0.01 14.95
C ALA A 350 -15.64 1.03 15.99
N GLN A 351 -15.61 2.31 15.65
CA GLN A 351 -16.08 3.39 16.53
C GLN A 351 -17.58 3.35 16.72
N ASP A 352 -18.37 3.21 15.65
CA ASP A 352 -19.82 3.21 15.69
C ASP A 352 -20.37 2.01 16.47
N ALA A 353 -19.68 0.87 16.37
CA ALA A 353 -20.06 -0.36 17.06
C ALA A 353 -19.45 -0.52 18.46
N ASP A 354 -18.69 0.47 18.95
CA ASP A 354 -17.87 0.37 20.18
C ASP A 354 -17.04 -0.93 20.22
N ALA A 355 -16.55 -1.34 19.05
CA ALA A 355 -15.82 -2.59 18.89
C ALA A 355 -14.35 -2.43 19.27
N LYS A 356 -13.80 -3.46 19.88
CA LYS A 356 -12.39 -3.48 20.28
C LYS A 356 -11.53 -4.10 19.20
N VAL A 357 -10.70 -3.29 18.57
CA VAL A 357 -9.70 -3.79 17.62
C VAL A 357 -8.63 -4.55 18.39
N LYS A 358 -8.31 -5.74 17.91
CA LYS A 358 -7.31 -6.64 18.48
C LYS A 358 -6.20 -6.85 17.48
N PHE A 359 -5.00 -6.91 17.96
CA PHE A 359 -3.86 -7.42 17.23
C PHE A 359 -3.76 -8.93 17.43
N ASP A 360 -3.69 -9.66 16.35
CA ASP A 360 -3.53 -11.11 16.36
C ASP A 360 -2.03 -11.43 16.23
N ASP A 361 -1.45 -12.01 17.28
CA ASP A 361 -0.03 -12.33 17.36
C ASP A 361 0.36 -13.62 16.62
N ASP A 362 -0.59 -14.40 16.15
CA ASP A 362 -0.33 -15.52 15.23
C ASP A 362 -0.23 -15.07 13.77
N THR A 363 -1.05 -14.09 13.35
CA THR A 363 -1.11 -13.60 11.97
C THR A 363 -0.40 -12.26 11.77
N TYR A 364 -0.12 -11.51 12.82
CA TYR A 364 0.40 -10.14 12.79
C TYR A 364 -0.51 -9.18 12.04
N ASN A 365 -1.80 -9.45 12.09
CA ASN A 365 -2.84 -8.63 11.51
C ASN A 365 -3.80 -8.12 12.58
N VAL A 366 -4.56 -7.11 12.23
CA VAL A 366 -5.55 -6.50 13.11
C VAL A 366 -6.94 -6.94 12.73
N ASN A 367 -7.79 -7.14 13.72
CA ASN A 367 -9.17 -7.57 13.53
C ASN A 367 -10.08 -7.12 14.66
N PHE A 368 -11.38 -7.15 14.42
CA PHE A 368 -12.41 -7.05 15.42
C PHE A 368 -13.70 -7.74 14.96
N SER A 369 -14.61 -7.95 15.90
CA SER A 369 -15.95 -8.42 15.59
C SER A 369 -16.96 -7.49 16.23
N TYR A 370 -18.11 -7.33 15.59
CA TYR A 370 -19.18 -6.49 16.07
C TYR A 370 -20.55 -7.06 15.73
N GLN A 371 -21.57 -6.64 16.48
CA GLN A 371 -22.96 -6.93 16.15
C GLN A 371 -23.50 -5.77 15.31
N ASN A 372 -23.82 -6.02 14.07
CA ASN A 372 -24.44 -5.01 13.23
C ASN A 372 -25.90 -4.83 13.62
N THR A 373 -26.34 -3.58 13.82
CA THR A 373 -27.71 -3.25 14.23
C THR A 373 -28.71 -3.35 13.11
N ASP A 374 -28.28 -3.21 11.86
CA ASP A 374 -29.16 -3.18 10.68
C ASP A 374 -29.56 -4.58 10.25
N ASP A 375 -28.59 -5.47 10.07
CA ASP A 375 -28.85 -6.86 9.64
C ASP A 375 -28.88 -7.85 10.80
N LYS A 376 -28.60 -7.44 12.03
CA LYS A 376 -28.55 -8.22 13.27
C LYS A 376 -27.61 -9.42 13.25
N LYS A 377 -26.61 -9.40 12.35
CA LYS A 377 -25.59 -10.43 12.25
C LYS A 377 -24.33 -10.04 13.02
N VAL A 378 -23.55 -11.04 13.36
CA VAL A 378 -22.18 -10.83 13.81
C VAL A 378 -21.30 -10.67 12.59
N HIS A 379 -20.51 -9.60 12.60
CA HIS A 379 -19.53 -9.30 11.57
C HIS A 379 -18.13 -9.53 12.10
N HIS A 380 -17.25 -9.97 11.21
CA HIS A 380 -15.82 -10.15 11.47
C HIS A 380 -15.02 -9.30 10.48
N VAL A 381 -14.25 -8.38 11.00
CA VAL A 381 -13.44 -7.47 10.20
C VAL A 381 -11.97 -7.80 10.39
N PHE A 382 -11.27 -8.06 9.29
CA PHE A 382 -9.82 -8.18 9.24
C PHE A 382 -9.26 -7.18 8.26
N PHE A 383 -8.18 -6.52 8.62
CA PHE A 383 -7.63 -5.44 7.80
C PHE A 383 -6.13 -5.28 8.01
N THR A 384 -5.51 -4.50 7.13
CA THR A 384 -4.12 -4.11 7.25
C THR A 384 -4.00 -2.67 7.72
N ASP A 385 -3.06 -2.39 8.61
CA ASP A 385 -2.75 -1.07 9.10
C ASP A 385 -1.28 -0.70 8.82
N ALA A 386 -0.86 0.43 9.34
CA ALA A 386 0.51 0.88 9.18
C ALA A 386 1.53 -0.06 9.85
N ALA A 387 1.17 -0.71 10.97
CA ALA A 387 2.07 -1.66 11.63
C ALA A 387 2.25 -2.94 10.79
N THR A 388 1.17 -3.47 10.24
CA THR A 388 1.21 -4.61 9.30
C THR A 388 2.10 -4.28 8.10
N THR A 389 1.86 -3.12 7.45
CA THR A 389 2.67 -2.66 6.32
C THR A 389 4.14 -2.49 6.69
N PHE A 390 4.42 -1.91 7.86
CA PHE A 390 5.78 -1.73 8.36
C PHE A 390 6.51 -3.07 8.52
N ASN A 391 5.86 -4.07 9.13
CA ASN A 391 6.43 -5.40 9.33
C ASN A 391 6.77 -6.08 8.00
N ILE A 392 5.86 -6.02 7.02
CA ILE A 392 6.07 -6.59 5.70
C ILE A 392 7.22 -5.88 4.97
N MET A 393 7.29 -4.57 5.05
CA MET A 393 8.41 -3.81 4.43
C MET A 393 9.75 -4.13 5.09
N ARG A 394 9.78 -4.29 6.40
CA ARG A 394 10.98 -4.71 7.14
C ARG A 394 11.47 -6.06 6.64
N PHE A 395 10.58 -7.04 6.56
CA PHE A 395 10.87 -8.36 6.02
C PHE A 395 11.41 -8.27 4.58
N GLY A 396 10.69 -7.59 3.69
CA GLY A 396 11.09 -7.45 2.29
C GLY A 396 12.44 -6.75 2.11
N ALA A 397 12.75 -5.75 2.94
CA ALA A 397 14.03 -5.06 2.90
C ALA A 397 15.20 -6.01 3.22
N GLU A 398 15.04 -6.89 4.22
CA GLU A 398 16.06 -7.89 4.54
C GLU A 398 16.18 -9.00 3.49
N TYR A 399 15.12 -9.20 2.72
CA TYR A 399 15.11 -10.14 1.60
C TYR A 399 15.81 -9.57 0.35
N HIS A 400 16.18 -8.29 0.37
CA HIS A 400 16.75 -7.57 -0.77
C HIS A 400 15.87 -7.64 -2.02
N LEU A 401 14.57 -7.48 -1.83
CA LEU A 401 13.62 -7.40 -2.93
C LEU A 401 13.82 -6.12 -3.75
N ALA A 402 13.34 -6.13 -4.99
CA ALA A 402 13.37 -4.95 -5.86
C ALA A 402 12.61 -3.76 -5.28
N GLY A 403 11.59 -4.01 -4.46
CA GLY A 403 10.83 -2.97 -3.81
C GLY A 403 9.43 -3.42 -3.38
N PHE A 404 8.52 -2.46 -3.30
CA PHE A 404 7.18 -2.64 -2.76
C PHE A 404 6.13 -1.95 -3.63
N GLY A 405 4.90 -2.50 -3.61
CA GLY A 405 3.73 -1.94 -4.27
C GLY A 405 2.51 -1.98 -3.35
N LEU A 406 1.73 -0.92 -3.31
CA LEU A 406 0.51 -0.84 -2.50
C LEU A 406 -0.72 -1.12 -3.36
N TRP A 407 -1.47 -2.16 -3.07
CA TRP A 407 -2.78 -2.42 -3.60
C TRP A 407 -3.83 -2.03 -2.56
N ARG A 408 -4.45 -0.90 -2.71
CA ARG A 408 -4.37 0.18 -3.69
C ARG A 408 -4.45 1.56 -3.01
N LEU A 409 -4.15 2.61 -3.75
CA LEU A 409 -4.34 3.98 -3.27
C LEU A 409 -5.81 4.27 -2.93
N GLY A 410 -6.03 4.98 -1.83
CA GLY A 410 -7.34 5.41 -1.35
C GLY A 410 -7.97 4.49 -0.30
N THR A 411 -7.34 3.37 0.01
CA THR A 411 -7.80 2.44 1.06
C THR A 411 -6.85 2.36 2.24
N GLU A 412 -5.65 2.93 2.09
CA GLU A 412 -4.54 2.77 3.02
C GLU A 412 -4.72 3.54 4.34
N ASP A 413 -4.07 3.04 5.37
CA ASP A 413 -3.77 3.79 6.60
C ASP A 413 -2.78 4.91 6.27
N ASN A 414 -3.19 6.17 6.42
CA ASN A 414 -2.38 7.32 6.06
C ASN A 414 -1.03 7.41 6.79
N ARG A 415 -0.84 6.66 7.88
CA ARG A 415 0.41 6.61 8.63
C ARG A 415 1.53 5.91 7.87
N ILE A 416 1.23 5.05 6.88
CA ILE A 416 2.24 4.39 6.04
C ILE A 416 3.14 5.39 5.31
N TRP A 417 2.61 6.56 4.97
CA TRP A 417 3.36 7.59 4.25
C TRP A 417 4.51 8.21 5.06
N ARG A 418 4.58 7.93 6.35
CA ARG A 418 5.69 8.35 7.21
C ARG A 418 6.97 7.55 6.94
N PHE A 419 6.84 6.33 6.49
CA PHE A 419 7.97 5.43 6.28
C PHE A 419 8.05 4.82 4.86
N TYR A 420 6.99 4.84 4.05
CA TYR A 420 6.94 4.14 2.76
C TYR A 420 8.11 4.50 1.81
N GLY A 421 8.60 5.72 1.83
CA GLY A 421 9.76 6.16 1.04
C GLY A 421 11.11 6.02 1.74
N LYS A 422 11.21 5.29 2.87
CA LYS A 422 12.42 5.18 3.68
C LYS A 422 13.13 3.85 3.46
N ASP A 423 14.44 3.87 3.77
CA ASP A 423 15.22 2.64 3.91
C ASP A 423 14.78 1.90 5.18
N MET A 424 14.22 0.69 4.99
CA MET A 424 13.66 -0.12 6.06
C MET A 424 14.59 -1.27 6.47
N SER A 425 15.86 -1.25 6.05
CA SER A 425 16.87 -2.22 6.51
C SER A 425 17.10 -2.13 8.02
N TRP A 426 17.55 -3.22 8.62
CA TRP A 426 17.92 -3.24 10.05
C TRP A 426 18.93 -2.13 10.38
N GLU A 427 19.91 -1.95 9.54
CA GLU A 427 20.95 -0.94 9.73
C GLU A 427 20.39 0.49 9.75
N SER A 428 19.38 0.74 8.93
CA SER A 428 18.70 2.04 8.89
C SER A 428 17.80 2.24 10.10
N VAL A 429 16.94 1.27 10.38
CA VAL A 429 15.98 1.33 11.49
C VAL A 429 16.71 1.43 12.83
N ALA A 430 17.78 0.68 13.03
CA ALA A 430 18.59 0.74 14.25
C ALA A 430 19.22 2.11 14.54
N ARG A 431 19.46 2.90 13.49
CA ARG A 431 20.00 4.27 13.65
C ARG A 431 18.93 5.30 13.97
N MET A 432 17.66 4.91 13.86
CA MET A 432 16.56 5.81 14.18
C MET A 432 16.39 5.92 15.70
N SER A 433 16.37 7.14 16.22
CA SER A 433 15.96 7.37 17.59
C SER A 433 14.46 7.11 17.75
N VAL A 434 14.01 6.78 18.96
CA VAL A 434 12.58 6.65 19.26
C VAL A 434 11.81 7.90 18.85
N ALA A 435 12.36 9.10 19.11
CA ALA A 435 11.74 10.36 18.70
C ALA A 435 11.54 10.44 17.17
N LYS A 436 12.52 10.00 16.38
CA LYS A 436 12.39 9.98 14.92
C LYS A 436 11.37 8.96 14.44
N LEU A 437 11.28 7.81 15.09
CA LEU A 437 10.26 6.82 14.77
C LEU A 437 8.86 7.33 15.10
N MET A 438 8.68 8.01 16.24
CA MET A 438 7.43 8.71 16.58
C MET A 438 7.08 9.74 15.51
N GLN A 439 8.04 10.54 15.05
CA GLN A 439 7.85 11.49 13.96
C GLN A 439 7.44 10.79 12.66
N LEU A 440 8.04 9.65 12.31
CA LEU A 440 7.69 8.85 11.15
C LEU A 440 6.26 8.31 11.24
N ASN A 441 5.83 7.94 12.43
CA ASN A 441 4.46 7.46 12.69
C ASN A 441 3.45 8.60 12.87
N GLY A 442 3.89 9.85 12.93
CA GLY A 442 3.03 11.01 13.10
C GLY A 442 2.36 11.09 14.46
N THR A 443 3.05 10.66 15.51
CA THR A 443 2.58 10.68 16.89
C THR A 443 3.65 11.22 17.84
N ASP A 444 3.20 11.94 18.87
CA ASP A 444 4.04 12.37 19.99
C ASP A 444 3.91 11.45 21.20
N ASP A 445 3.08 10.42 21.12
CA ASP A 445 2.84 9.48 22.19
C ASP A 445 3.72 8.24 22.05
N VAL A 446 4.63 8.04 22.99
CA VAL A 446 5.52 6.87 23.05
C VAL A 446 4.79 5.55 23.18
N ASN A 447 3.55 5.59 23.64
CA ASN A 447 2.69 4.41 23.77
C ASN A 447 1.74 4.26 22.57
N PHE A 448 1.96 5.04 21.51
CA PHE A 448 1.16 4.89 20.30
C PHE A 448 1.32 3.47 19.77
N VAL A 449 0.20 2.86 19.42
CA VAL A 449 0.08 1.53 18.83
C VAL A 449 -0.20 1.62 17.34
N GLY A 450 -0.50 0.61 16.67
CA GLY A 450 -0.49 0.59 15.24
C GLY A 450 0.95 0.52 14.73
N SER A 451 1.39 1.43 13.89
CA SER A 451 2.80 1.46 13.46
C SER A 451 3.80 1.57 14.62
N GLY A 452 3.39 2.18 15.72
CA GLY A 452 4.17 2.26 16.97
C GLY A 452 4.39 0.92 17.64
N GLU A 453 3.54 -0.06 17.40
CA GLU A 453 3.67 -1.43 17.90
C GLU A 453 4.97 -2.08 17.49
N VAL A 454 5.32 -1.95 16.23
CA VAL A 454 6.60 -2.42 15.69
C VAL A 454 7.76 -1.72 16.39
N LEU A 455 7.60 -0.46 16.76
CA LEU A 455 8.60 0.27 17.51
C LEU A 455 8.79 -0.30 18.92
N GLN A 456 7.72 -0.73 19.57
CA GLN A 456 7.84 -1.36 20.88
C GLN A 456 8.56 -2.70 20.80
N VAL A 457 8.27 -3.49 19.77
CA VAL A 457 8.96 -4.75 19.48
C VAL A 457 10.45 -4.53 19.28
N THR A 458 10.83 -3.43 18.66
CA THR A 458 12.22 -3.13 18.31
C THR A 458 12.95 -2.23 19.33
N THR A 459 12.25 -1.65 20.30
CA THR A 459 12.88 -0.83 21.34
C THR A 459 13.51 -1.65 22.46
N GLU A 460 13.07 -2.87 22.68
CA GLU A 460 13.72 -3.78 23.61
C GLU A 460 14.84 -4.54 22.91
N PRO A 461 16.11 -4.35 23.31
CA PRO A 461 17.19 -5.05 22.68
C PRO A 461 17.06 -6.54 22.89
N HIS A 462 16.87 -7.27 21.82
CA HIS A 462 17.03 -8.70 21.82
C HIS A 462 18.53 -9.03 21.72
N PRO A 463 19.06 -10.03 22.46
CA PRO A 463 20.45 -10.43 22.33
C PRO A 463 20.77 -10.77 20.86
N GLY A 464 21.55 -9.91 20.25
CA GLY A 464 21.95 -10.05 18.85
C GLY A 464 21.10 -9.29 17.85
N ASP A 465 20.04 -8.63 18.26
CA ASP A 465 19.25 -7.71 17.43
C ASP A 465 19.69 -6.26 17.59
N ILE A 466 19.30 -5.46 16.63
CA ILE A 466 19.56 -4.04 16.67
C ILE A 466 18.45 -3.37 17.48
N SER A 467 18.84 -2.71 18.55
CA SER A 467 17.91 -1.96 19.40
C SER A 467 17.56 -0.61 18.79
N ILE A 468 16.30 -0.23 18.89
CA ILE A 468 15.79 1.10 18.52
C ILE A 468 15.55 1.94 19.78
N ARG A 469 16.33 1.80 20.79
CA ARG A 469 16.23 2.68 21.98
C ARG A 469 16.63 4.11 21.69
#